data_a9a763bb050f95900fc6405640cef81a
#
_entry.id   a9a763bb050f95900fc6405640cef81a
#
_cell.length_a   1.000
_cell.length_b   1.000
_cell.length_c   1.000
_cell.angle_alpha   90.00
_cell.angle_beta   90.00
_cell.angle_gamma   90.00
#
_symmetry.space_group_name_H-M   'P 1'
#
loop_
_entity.id
_entity.type
_entity.pdbx_description
1 polymer ?
#
loop_
_entity_poly.entity_id
_entity_poly.type
_entity_poly.pdbx_seq_one_letter_code
_entity_poly.pdbx_strand_id
1 'polypeptide(L)'
;MEKLTCFKAYDIRGKLGEELNEDIAWRIGRAYGEYLKPQTIVLGGDVRLTSESLKLALAKGLQDAGVDVLDIGLSGTEEIYFATFHLGVDGGIEVTASHNPMDYNGMKLVRKGARPISGDTGLRDVQRLAEANDFPPVNEAKRGSYKKINLQKDYIDHLLGYINVANFKPLKLVINSGNGAAGPVVDALEARFKALNVPVTFVKVHNTPDGNFPNGIPNPLLPECRDDTRNAVIEHGADMGIAFDGDFDRCFLFDEKGQFIEGYYIVGLLAEAFLEKNPGAKIIHDPRLSWNTVDVVSAAGGTPVMSKTGHAFIKERMREEDAIYGGEMSAHHYFRDFAYCDSGMIPWLLVTELLCLKGQTLGELVRDRMAAFPASGEINSTLAEPAEAIARVEQHFAIHALEIDRTDGISMAFPQWRFNLRSSNTEPVVRLNVESRADTALMEARTKDILALLNQ
;
A
#
# COMPACT_ATOMS: atom_id res chain seq x y z
N MET A 1 -8.75 -31.67 12.34
CA MET A 1 -9.01 -30.29 11.93
C MET A 1 -7.97 -29.94 10.87
N GLU A 2 -8.41 -29.56 9.70
CA GLU A 2 -7.52 -29.17 8.60
C GLU A 2 -6.89 -27.81 8.89
N LYS A 3 -5.57 -27.70 8.77
CA LYS A 3 -4.86 -26.46 8.99
C LYS A 3 -4.84 -25.63 7.71
N LEU A 4 -5.36 -24.39 7.74
CA LEU A 4 -5.37 -23.49 6.62
C LEU A 4 -4.13 -22.58 6.65
N THR A 5 -3.20 -22.82 5.73
CA THR A 5 -1.91 -22.12 5.66
C THR A 5 -1.99 -20.77 4.94
N CYS A 6 -3.12 -20.47 4.29
CA CYS A 6 -3.32 -19.19 3.59
C CYS A 6 -3.53 -17.99 4.52
N PHE A 7 -3.81 -18.18 5.79
CA PHE A 7 -3.92 -17.09 6.76
C PHE A 7 -2.53 -16.58 7.16
N LYS A 8 -2.23 -15.34 6.82
CA LYS A 8 -0.97 -14.66 7.16
C LYS A 8 -1.15 -13.70 8.33
N ALA A 9 -0.17 -12.86 8.61
CA ALA A 9 -0.23 -11.93 9.74
C ALA A 9 -1.31 -10.83 9.55
N TYR A 10 -1.51 -10.37 8.32
CA TYR A 10 -2.37 -9.21 8.02
C TYR A 10 -3.50 -9.51 7.03
N ASP A 11 -3.39 -10.57 6.27
CA ASP A 11 -4.32 -10.92 5.20
C ASP A 11 -4.33 -12.43 4.93
N ILE A 12 -5.06 -12.81 3.92
CA ILE A 12 -5.11 -14.18 3.41
C ILE A 12 -4.36 -14.22 2.09
N ARG A 13 -3.39 -15.11 1.96
CA ARG A 13 -2.66 -15.39 0.73
C ARG A 13 -2.31 -16.86 0.65
N GLY A 14 -2.63 -17.49 -0.46
CA GLY A 14 -2.38 -18.90 -0.63
C GLY A 14 -2.16 -19.30 -2.07
N LYS A 15 -1.41 -20.38 -2.24
CA LYS A 15 -1.23 -21.03 -3.53
C LYS A 15 -2.55 -21.68 -3.94
N LEU A 16 -2.94 -21.42 -5.19
CA LEU A 16 -4.22 -21.90 -5.72
C LEU A 16 -4.28 -23.43 -5.77
N GLY A 17 -5.42 -23.95 -5.40
CA GLY A 17 -5.72 -25.39 -5.34
C GLY A 17 -5.40 -25.99 -3.97
N GLU A 18 -4.17 -25.86 -3.51
CA GLU A 18 -3.70 -26.49 -2.26
C GLU A 18 -4.04 -25.66 -1.03
N GLU A 19 -3.69 -24.36 -1.05
CA GLU A 19 -3.83 -23.49 0.10
C GLU A 19 -5.09 -22.61 0.03
N LEU A 20 -5.57 -22.32 -1.17
CA LEU A 20 -6.76 -21.50 -1.42
C LEU A 20 -7.52 -22.03 -2.63
N ASN A 21 -8.81 -22.28 -2.44
CA ASN A 21 -9.76 -22.73 -3.44
C ASN A 21 -11.17 -22.23 -3.08
N GLU A 22 -12.16 -22.56 -3.89
CA GLU A 22 -13.55 -22.13 -3.68
C GLU A 22 -14.17 -22.67 -2.38
N ASP A 23 -13.83 -23.91 -1.97
CA ASP A 23 -14.31 -24.46 -0.70
C ASP A 23 -13.75 -23.66 0.50
N ILE A 24 -12.46 -23.38 0.48
CA ILE A 24 -11.82 -22.57 1.53
C ILE A 24 -12.38 -21.13 1.51
N ALA A 25 -12.61 -20.54 0.34
CA ALA A 25 -13.23 -19.22 0.22
C ALA A 25 -14.65 -19.19 0.83
N TRP A 26 -15.45 -20.21 0.58
CA TRP A 26 -16.76 -20.36 1.22
C TRP A 26 -16.65 -20.46 2.74
N ARG A 27 -15.71 -21.27 3.26
CA ARG A 27 -15.45 -21.38 4.71
C ARG A 27 -15.03 -20.04 5.32
N ILE A 28 -14.20 -19.26 4.62
CA ILE A 28 -13.80 -17.93 5.05
C ILE A 28 -15.03 -17.01 5.14
N GLY A 29 -15.92 -17.05 4.15
CA GLY A 29 -17.16 -16.28 4.16
C GLY A 29 -18.06 -16.65 5.34
N ARG A 30 -18.24 -17.95 5.59
CA ARG A 30 -18.99 -18.45 6.75
C ARG A 30 -18.33 -17.98 8.07
N ALA A 31 -17.03 -18.19 8.19
CA ALA A 31 -16.28 -17.83 9.40
C ALA A 31 -16.32 -16.30 9.69
N TYR A 32 -16.15 -15.50 8.67
CA TYR A 32 -16.27 -14.05 8.78
C TYR A 32 -17.67 -13.62 9.24
N GLY A 33 -18.71 -14.21 8.62
CA GLY A 33 -20.10 -13.94 8.99
C GLY A 33 -20.43 -14.36 10.42
N GLU A 34 -19.97 -15.52 10.86
CA GLU A 34 -20.19 -16.03 12.24
C GLU A 34 -19.39 -15.22 13.29
N TYR A 35 -18.20 -14.77 12.95
CA TYR A 35 -17.34 -14.03 13.88
C TYR A 35 -17.83 -12.59 14.07
N LEU A 36 -18.02 -11.85 12.99
CA LEU A 36 -18.39 -10.42 13.05
C LEU A 36 -19.89 -10.21 13.15
N LYS A 37 -20.70 -11.18 12.74
CA LYS A 37 -22.17 -11.07 12.65
C LYS A 37 -22.64 -9.79 11.96
N PRO A 38 -22.08 -9.47 10.80
CA PRO A 38 -22.43 -8.24 10.07
C PRO A 38 -23.79 -8.39 9.42
N GLN A 39 -24.44 -7.26 9.15
CA GLN A 39 -25.66 -7.24 8.33
C GLN A 39 -25.32 -7.20 6.84
N THR A 40 -24.41 -6.32 6.46
CA THR A 40 -24.04 -6.09 5.06
C THR A 40 -22.53 -5.96 4.90
N ILE A 41 -22.00 -6.66 3.89
CA ILE A 41 -20.58 -6.65 3.52
C ILE A 41 -20.44 -6.27 2.05
N VAL A 42 -19.45 -5.44 1.72
CA VAL A 42 -19.08 -5.15 0.34
C VAL A 42 -17.95 -6.08 -0.13
N LEU A 43 -18.07 -6.60 -1.34
CA LEU A 43 -17.07 -7.45 -1.99
C LEU A 43 -16.59 -6.84 -3.29
N GLY A 44 -15.34 -7.12 -3.61
CA GLY A 44 -14.73 -6.87 -4.90
C GLY A 44 -13.61 -7.84 -5.18
N GLY A 45 -13.10 -7.81 -6.38
CA GLY A 45 -11.97 -8.66 -6.78
C GLY A 45 -11.10 -7.98 -7.84
N ASP A 46 -9.81 -8.28 -7.81
CA ASP A 46 -8.85 -7.79 -8.79
C ASP A 46 -8.95 -8.56 -10.13
N VAL A 47 -8.00 -8.31 -11.03
CA VAL A 47 -8.00 -8.88 -12.39
C VAL A 47 -7.61 -10.36 -12.45
N ARG A 48 -7.11 -10.96 -11.37
CA ARG A 48 -6.62 -12.34 -11.41
C ARG A 48 -7.71 -13.29 -11.88
N LEU A 49 -7.32 -14.29 -12.68
CA LEU A 49 -8.25 -15.20 -13.35
C LEU A 49 -9.18 -15.95 -12.38
N THR A 50 -8.72 -16.19 -11.15
CA THR A 50 -9.48 -16.88 -10.10
C THR A 50 -10.24 -15.95 -9.16
N SER A 51 -10.07 -14.64 -9.28
CA SER A 51 -10.69 -13.69 -8.34
C SER A 51 -12.20 -13.72 -8.38
N GLU A 52 -12.81 -13.84 -9.56
CA GLU A 52 -14.27 -13.89 -9.69
C GLU A 52 -14.85 -15.18 -9.05
N SER A 53 -14.28 -16.35 -9.32
CA SER A 53 -14.78 -17.61 -8.75
C SER A 53 -14.61 -17.65 -7.23
N LEU A 54 -13.48 -17.19 -6.72
CA LEU A 54 -13.24 -17.10 -5.27
C LEU A 54 -14.16 -16.08 -4.59
N LYS A 55 -14.40 -14.93 -5.23
CA LYS A 55 -15.33 -13.91 -4.74
C LYS A 55 -16.76 -14.45 -4.64
N LEU A 56 -17.22 -15.17 -5.65
CA LEU A 56 -18.57 -15.77 -5.65
C LEU A 56 -18.71 -16.87 -4.58
N ALA A 57 -17.69 -17.68 -4.38
CA ALA A 57 -17.68 -18.68 -3.31
C ALA A 57 -17.68 -18.02 -1.92
N LEU A 58 -16.91 -16.97 -1.75
CA LEU A 58 -16.89 -16.12 -0.54
C LEU A 58 -18.26 -15.50 -0.28
N ALA A 59 -18.88 -14.93 -1.31
CA ALA A 59 -20.22 -14.35 -1.25
C ALA A 59 -21.26 -15.39 -0.79
N LYS A 60 -21.20 -16.60 -1.34
CA LYS A 60 -22.08 -17.69 -0.93
C LYS A 60 -21.90 -18.03 0.55
N GLY A 61 -20.67 -18.11 1.03
CA GLY A 61 -20.39 -18.35 2.45
C GLY A 61 -20.98 -17.26 3.36
N LEU A 62 -20.85 -15.99 2.97
CA LEU A 62 -21.46 -14.86 3.67
C LEU A 62 -22.99 -14.94 3.67
N GLN A 63 -23.60 -15.20 2.52
CA GLN A 63 -25.05 -15.35 2.40
C GLN A 63 -25.57 -16.51 3.26
N ASP A 64 -24.86 -17.63 3.28
CA ASP A 64 -25.18 -18.80 4.09
C ASP A 64 -25.10 -18.51 5.61
N ALA A 65 -24.29 -17.50 6.00
CA ALA A 65 -24.23 -16.97 7.35
C ALA A 65 -25.31 -15.89 7.63
N GLY A 66 -26.17 -15.57 6.67
CA GLY A 66 -27.22 -14.55 6.80
C GLY A 66 -26.77 -13.14 6.50
N VAL A 67 -25.66 -12.95 5.81
CA VAL A 67 -25.07 -11.63 5.51
C VAL A 67 -25.47 -11.18 4.10
N ASP A 68 -25.96 -9.97 3.97
CA ASP A 68 -26.20 -9.34 2.68
C ASP A 68 -24.87 -8.93 2.02
N VAL A 69 -24.75 -9.20 0.73
CA VAL A 69 -23.53 -8.94 -0.04
C VAL A 69 -23.79 -7.88 -1.12
N LEU A 70 -22.97 -6.86 -1.12
CA LEU A 70 -22.89 -5.85 -2.17
C LEU A 70 -21.59 -6.08 -2.96
N ASP A 71 -21.70 -6.43 -4.23
CA ASP A 71 -20.56 -6.71 -5.11
C ASP A 71 -20.28 -5.51 -6.01
N ILE A 72 -19.10 -4.90 -5.86
CA ILE A 72 -18.66 -3.76 -6.68
C ILE A 72 -17.93 -4.19 -7.97
N GLY A 73 -17.75 -5.48 -8.20
CA GLY A 73 -17.12 -6.03 -9.40
C GLY A 73 -15.60 -5.95 -9.39
N LEU A 74 -15.02 -5.72 -10.57
CA LEU A 74 -13.59 -5.51 -10.72
C LEU A 74 -13.17 -4.26 -9.95
N SER A 75 -12.22 -4.43 -9.04
CA SER A 75 -11.80 -3.37 -8.12
C SER A 75 -10.36 -3.54 -7.67
N GLY A 76 -9.79 -2.46 -7.15
CA GLY A 76 -8.60 -2.50 -6.34
C GLY A 76 -8.94 -2.39 -4.86
N THR A 77 -7.96 -2.67 -4.03
CA THR A 77 -8.12 -2.73 -2.58
C THR A 77 -8.70 -1.43 -2.00
N GLU A 78 -8.25 -0.27 -2.44
CA GLU A 78 -8.75 1.00 -1.94
C GLU A 78 -10.23 1.26 -2.25
N GLU A 79 -10.77 0.68 -3.33
CA GLU A 79 -12.20 0.80 -3.65
C GLU A 79 -13.07 0.05 -2.63
N ILE A 80 -12.59 -1.03 -2.05
CA ILE A 80 -13.24 -1.70 -0.92
C ILE A 80 -13.21 -0.85 0.34
N TYR A 81 -12.10 -0.18 0.63
CA TYR A 81 -12.04 0.76 1.75
C TYR A 81 -13.05 1.88 1.58
N PHE A 82 -13.05 2.52 0.40
CA PHE A 82 -14.00 3.56 0.05
C PHE A 82 -15.44 3.09 0.18
N ALA A 83 -15.80 1.97 -0.45
CA ALA A 83 -17.15 1.43 -0.41
C ALA A 83 -17.61 1.14 1.03
N THR A 84 -16.73 0.60 1.86
CA THR A 84 -17.03 0.26 3.26
C THR A 84 -17.39 1.50 4.07
N PHE A 85 -16.58 2.55 4.04
CA PHE A 85 -16.90 3.76 4.82
C PHE A 85 -17.96 4.63 4.16
N HIS A 86 -18.02 4.71 2.84
CA HIS A 86 -18.97 5.52 2.11
C HIS A 86 -20.42 5.00 2.29
N LEU A 87 -20.61 3.70 2.19
CA LEU A 87 -21.92 3.07 2.39
C LEU A 87 -22.27 2.87 3.87
N GLY A 88 -21.30 3.01 4.78
CA GLY A 88 -21.49 2.76 6.20
C GLY A 88 -21.82 1.30 6.52
N VAL A 89 -21.41 0.35 5.68
CA VAL A 89 -21.60 -1.08 5.89
C VAL A 89 -20.65 -1.65 6.94
N ASP A 90 -20.88 -2.90 7.36
CA ASP A 90 -20.20 -3.50 8.50
C ASP A 90 -18.80 -4.03 8.19
N GLY A 91 -18.42 -4.03 6.93
CA GLY A 91 -17.09 -4.42 6.48
C GLY A 91 -17.01 -4.65 4.98
N GLY A 92 -15.83 -5.05 4.54
CA GLY A 92 -15.55 -5.32 3.14
C GLY A 92 -14.41 -6.33 2.94
N ILE A 93 -14.40 -6.97 1.80
CA ILE A 93 -13.35 -7.94 1.43
C ILE A 93 -12.98 -7.72 -0.03
N GLU A 94 -11.70 -7.52 -0.29
CA GLU A 94 -11.12 -7.54 -1.64
C GLU A 94 -10.44 -8.88 -1.89
N VAL A 95 -10.83 -9.56 -2.98
CA VAL A 95 -10.14 -10.77 -3.44
C VAL A 95 -8.98 -10.36 -4.32
N THR A 96 -7.79 -10.49 -3.78
CA THR A 96 -6.53 -10.06 -4.41
C THR A 96 -5.33 -10.76 -3.81
N ALA A 97 -4.28 -10.94 -4.60
CA ALA A 97 -2.96 -11.30 -4.10
C ALA A 97 -1.91 -10.22 -4.46
N SER A 98 -2.36 -8.99 -4.74
CA SER A 98 -1.47 -7.86 -5.05
C SER A 98 -0.43 -8.22 -6.13
N HIS A 99 0.83 -8.25 -5.76
CA HIS A 99 1.97 -8.57 -6.64
C HIS A 99 2.53 -9.99 -6.46
N ASN A 100 1.80 -10.90 -5.83
CA ASN A 100 2.22 -12.30 -5.73
C ASN A 100 2.24 -13.00 -7.10
N PRO A 101 2.96 -14.13 -7.24
CA PRO A 101 2.97 -14.93 -8.47
C PRO A 101 1.58 -15.32 -8.97
N MET A 102 1.49 -15.73 -10.23
CA MET A 102 0.24 -16.06 -10.92
C MET A 102 -0.56 -17.19 -10.26
N ASP A 103 0.11 -18.12 -9.62
CA ASP A 103 -0.47 -19.28 -8.94
C ASP A 103 -0.94 -18.98 -7.50
N TYR A 104 -1.06 -17.70 -7.15
CA TYR A 104 -1.56 -17.22 -5.86
C TYR A 104 -2.83 -16.39 -6.04
N ASN A 105 -3.67 -16.43 -5.00
CA ASN A 105 -4.69 -15.42 -4.74
C ASN A 105 -4.84 -15.21 -3.23
N GLY A 106 -5.72 -14.34 -2.81
CA GLY A 106 -5.89 -14.01 -1.40
C GLY A 106 -7.08 -13.10 -1.15
N MET A 107 -7.14 -12.58 0.06
CA MET A 107 -8.20 -11.68 0.51
C MET A 107 -7.65 -10.68 1.51
N LYS A 108 -8.05 -9.43 1.36
CA LYS A 108 -7.84 -8.36 2.35
C LYS A 108 -9.19 -8.04 2.98
N LEU A 109 -9.25 -8.10 4.31
CA LEU A 109 -10.49 -8.01 5.06
C LEU A 109 -10.50 -6.75 5.92
N VAL A 110 -11.60 -6.02 5.88
CA VAL A 110 -11.84 -4.90 6.79
C VAL A 110 -13.19 -5.06 7.48
N ARG A 111 -13.32 -4.45 8.66
CA ARG A 111 -14.58 -4.29 9.39
C ARG A 111 -15.13 -2.88 9.19
N LYS A 112 -16.19 -2.54 9.90
CA LYS A 112 -16.83 -1.22 9.88
C LYS A 112 -15.80 -0.09 9.99
N GLY A 113 -15.98 0.99 9.21
CA GLY A 113 -15.03 2.10 9.12
C GLY A 113 -13.74 1.75 8.38
N ALA A 114 -13.73 0.68 7.59
CA ALA A 114 -12.58 0.16 6.86
C ALA A 114 -11.38 -0.18 7.77
N ARG A 115 -11.63 -0.53 9.04
CA ARG A 115 -10.57 -0.98 9.95
C ARG A 115 -10.05 -2.35 9.52
N PRO A 116 -8.74 -2.55 9.44
CA PRO A 116 -8.16 -3.84 9.08
C PRO A 116 -8.54 -4.96 10.04
N ILE A 117 -8.70 -6.16 9.52
CA ILE A 117 -8.75 -7.38 10.31
C ILE A 117 -7.43 -8.10 10.12
N SER A 118 -6.55 -7.97 11.11
CA SER A 118 -5.24 -8.62 11.17
C SER A 118 -5.22 -9.78 12.17
N GLY A 119 -4.08 -10.45 12.29
CA GLY A 119 -3.90 -11.56 13.24
C GLY A 119 -4.36 -11.22 14.65
N ASP A 120 -4.01 -10.02 15.11
CA ASP A 120 -4.29 -9.55 16.47
C ASP A 120 -5.71 -8.97 16.63
N THR A 121 -6.43 -8.73 15.54
CA THR A 121 -7.73 -8.03 15.56
C THR A 121 -8.89 -8.88 15.00
N GLY A 122 -8.73 -10.20 14.91
CA GLY A 122 -9.80 -11.11 14.56
C GLY A 122 -9.50 -12.10 13.43
N LEU A 123 -8.42 -11.92 12.66
CA LEU A 123 -8.09 -12.84 11.56
C LEU A 123 -7.81 -14.26 12.06
N ARG A 124 -7.21 -14.40 13.24
CA ARG A 124 -6.99 -15.72 13.87
C ARG A 124 -8.28 -16.39 14.31
N ASP A 125 -9.28 -15.61 14.73
CA ASP A 125 -10.60 -16.15 15.07
C ASP A 125 -11.33 -16.62 13.82
N VAL A 126 -11.27 -15.87 12.73
CA VAL A 126 -11.80 -16.28 11.42
C VAL A 126 -11.11 -17.57 10.95
N GLN A 127 -9.78 -17.64 11.06
CA GLN A 127 -9.00 -18.84 10.73
C GLN A 127 -9.49 -20.06 11.52
N ARG A 128 -9.58 -19.92 12.83
CA ARG A 128 -10.02 -21.00 13.73
C ARG A 128 -11.40 -21.56 13.34
N LEU A 129 -12.34 -20.68 13.04
CA LEU A 129 -13.69 -21.07 12.60
C LEU A 129 -13.68 -21.74 11.23
N ALA A 130 -12.90 -21.22 10.28
CA ALA A 130 -12.76 -21.80 8.95
C ALA A 130 -12.10 -23.20 8.98
N GLU A 131 -11.06 -23.38 9.82
CA GLU A 131 -10.38 -24.65 10.04
C GLU A 131 -11.31 -25.70 10.70
N ALA A 132 -12.12 -25.30 11.67
CA ALA A 132 -13.09 -26.16 12.32
C ALA A 132 -14.17 -26.63 11.35
N ASN A 133 -14.58 -25.77 10.42
CA ASN A 133 -15.62 -26.04 9.43
C ASN A 133 -16.91 -26.65 10.05
N ASP A 134 -17.21 -26.23 11.27
CA ASP A 134 -18.37 -26.70 12.04
C ASP A 134 -19.31 -25.49 12.22
N PHE A 135 -20.06 -25.20 11.17
CA PHE A 135 -20.98 -24.07 11.13
C PHE A 135 -22.42 -24.53 11.42
N PRO A 136 -23.25 -23.65 12.00
CA PRO A 136 -24.68 -23.90 12.10
C PRO A 136 -25.28 -24.25 10.72
N PRO A 137 -26.31 -25.09 10.66
CA PRO A 137 -27.03 -25.37 9.40
C PRO A 137 -27.48 -24.08 8.72
N VAL A 138 -27.44 -24.05 7.40
CA VAL A 138 -27.91 -22.90 6.63
C VAL A 138 -29.41 -22.72 6.86
N ASN A 139 -29.81 -21.52 7.29
CA ASN A 139 -31.23 -21.17 7.41
C ASN A 139 -31.68 -20.45 6.14
N GLU A 140 -32.34 -21.15 5.24
CA GLU A 140 -32.77 -20.59 3.95
C GLU A 140 -33.66 -19.34 4.09
N ALA A 141 -34.46 -19.28 5.16
CA ALA A 141 -35.34 -18.14 5.43
C ALA A 141 -34.56 -16.88 5.89
N LYS A 142 -33.32 -17.05 6.34
CA LYS A 142 -32.43 -15.96 6.81
C LYS A 142 -31.20 -15.80 5.93
N ARG A 143 -31.16 -16.49 4.80
CA ARG A 143 -30.05 -16.37 3.85
C ARG A 143 -29.91 -14.92 3.38
N GLY A 144 -28.68 -14.41 3.34
CA GLY A 144 -28.39 -13.06 2.88
C GLY A 144 -28.65 -12.88 1.38
N SER A 145 -28.90 -11.64 0.99
CA SER A 145 -29.06 -11.25 -0.40
C SER A 145 -27.70 -11.02 -1.10
N TYR A 146 -27.73 -11.00 -2.43
CA TYR A 146 -26.59 -10.63 -3.26
C TYR A 146 -27.01 -9.60 -4.29
N LYS A 147 -26.28 -8.48 -4.35
CA LYS A 147 -26.58 -7.39 -5.28
C LYS A 147 -25.29 -6.81 -5.86
N LYS A 148 -25.24 -6.70 -7.19
CA LYS A 148 -24.18 -5.93 -7.86
C LYS A 148 -24.50 -4.45 -7.77
N ILE A 149 -23.50 -3.64 -7.43
CA ILE A 149 -23.58 -2.18 -7.36
C ILE A 149 -22.41 -1.54 -8.10
N ASN A 150 -22.55 -0.27 -8.46
CA ASN A 150 -21.50 0.52 -9.08
C ASN A 150 -21.30 1.81 -8.28
N LEU A 151 -20.12 1.97 -7.71
CA LEU A 151 -19.71 3.14 -6.91
C LEU A 151 -18.66 4.01 -7.61
N GLN A 152 -18.34 3.74 -8.89
CA GLN A 152 -17.27 4.42 -9.59
C GLN A 152 -17.42 5.95 -9.55
N LYS A 153 -18.63 6.46 -9.82
CA LYS A 153 -18.88 7.91 -9.78
C LYS A 153 -18.57 8.52 -8.41
N ASP A 154 -19.08 7.90 -7.36
CA ASP A 154 -18.91 8.41 -5.98
C ASP A 154 -17.45 8.33 -5.57
N TYR A 155 -16.73 7.26 -5.96
CA TYR A 155 -15.32 7.09 -5.73
C TYR A 155 -14.48 8.17 -6.45
N ILE A 156 -14.74 8.42 -7.72
CA ILE A 156 -14.07 9.49 -8.48
C ILE A 156 -14.35 10.86 -7.87
N ASP A 157 -15.59 11.15 -7.49
CA ASP A 157 -15.95 12.39 -6.81
C ASP A 157 -15.17 12.56 -5.50
N HIS A 158 -14.99 11.48 -4.73
CA HIS A 158 -14.21 11.49 -3.51
C HIS A 158 -12.72 11.79 -3.79
N LEU A 159 -12.13 11.13 -4.79
CA LEU A 159 -10.73 11.37 -5.19
C LEU A 159 -10.48 12.83 -5.59
N LEU A 160 -11.39 13.42 -6.35
CA LEU A 160 -11.29 14.82 -6.76
C LEU A 160 -11.47 15.80 -5.60
N GLY A 161 -12.04 15.35 -4.48
CA GLY A 161 -12.14 16.15 -3.26
C GLY A 161 -10.80 16.48 -2.60
N TYR A 162 -9.73 15.77 -2.92
CA TYR A 162 -8.38 16.04 -2.39
C TYR A 162 -7.65 17.16 -3.13
N ILE A 163 -8.08 17.51 -4.33
CA ILE A 163 -7.42 18.46 -5.21
C ILE A 163 -8.36 19.60 -5.61
N ASN A 164 -7.79 20.72 -6.02
CA ASN A 164 -8.51 21.79 -6.69
C ASN A 164 -8.10 21.81 -8.16
N VAL A 165 -8.99 21.34 -9.04
CA VAL A 165 -8.74 21.26 -10.48
C VAL A 165 -8.43 22.62 -11.13
N ALA A 166 -8.83 23.72 -10.52
CA ALA A 166 -8.51 25.06 -10.99
C ALA A 166 -7.01 25.39 -10.89
N ASN A 167 -6.26 24.67 -10.06
CA ASN A 167 -4.81 24.82 -9.92
C ASN A 167 -4.02 24.13 -11.03
N PHE A 168 -4.64 23.26 -11.81
CA PHE A 168 -3.96 22.45 -12.81
C PHE A 168 -3.57 23.28 -14.03
N LYS A 169 -2.33 23.10 -14.45
CA LYS A 169 -1.75 23.67 -15.68
C LYS A 169 -1.55 22.57 -16.70
N PRO A 170 -1.28 22.89 -17.97
CA PRO A 170 -0.98 21.88 -18.99
C PRO A 170 0.17 20.96 -18.54
N LEU A 171 -0.13 19.68 -18.40
CA LEU A 171 0.80 18.62 -18.04
C LEU A 171 0.53 17.36 -18.86
N LYS A 172 1.58 16.58 -19.09
CA LYS A 172 1.49 15.24 -19.67
C LYS A 172 1.95 14.22 -18.64
N LEU A 173 1.10 13.28 -18.31
CA LEU A 173 1.36 12.21 -17.35
C LEU A 173 1.38 10.86 -18.06
N VAL A 174 2.43 10.08 -17.82
CA VAL A 174 2.44 8.65 -18.12
C VAL A 174 1.83 7.91 -16.94
N ILE A 175 0.84 7.05 -17.21
CA ILE A 175 0.20 6.25 -16.17
C ILE A 175 0.22 4.78 -16.60
N ASN A 176 0.97 3.97 -15.85
CA ASN A 176 1.12 2.54 -16.08
C ASN A 176 0.27 1.75 -15.08
N SER A 177 -0.82 1.17 -15.57
CA SER A 177 -1.73 0.34 -14.75
C SER A 177 -1.28 -1.11 -14.62
N GLY A 178 -0.21 -1.52 -15.30
CA GLY A 178 0.36 -2.87 -15.22
C GLY A 178 -0.61 -3.99 -15.59
N ASN A 179 -1.62 -3.73 -16.43
CA ASN A 179 -2.74 -4.63 -16.73
C ASN A 179 -3.55 -5.03 -15.48
N GLY A 180 -3.41 -4.31 -14.38
CA GLY A 180 -4.12 -4.52 -13.13
C GLY A 180 -5.48 -3.84 -13.06
N ALA A 181 -5.98 -3.69 -11.85
CA ALA A 181 -7.31 -3.13 -11.59
C ALA A 181 -7.38 -1.59 -11.75
N ALA A 182 -6.25 -0.90 -11.87
CA ALA A 182 -6.20 0.57 -11.95
C ALA A 182 -6.76 1.13 -13.27
N GLY A 183 -6.68 0.38 -14.37
CA GLY A 183 -7.05 0.87 -15.71
C GLY A 183 -8.42 1.55 -15.79
N PRO A 184 -9.51 0.92 -15.34
CA PRO A 184 -10.85 1.51 -15.35
C PRO A 184 -10.95 2.80 -14.52
N VAL A 185 -10.23 2.92 -13.42
CA VAL A 185 -10.19 4.14 -12.59
C VAL A 185 -9.45 5.25 -13.33
N VAL A 186 -8.33 4.92 -13.96
CA VAL A 186 -7.57 5.87 -14.80
C VAL A 186 -8.43 6.40 -15.94
N ASP A 187 -9.18 5.53 -16.62
CA ASP A 187 -10.10 5.92 -17.69
C ASP A 187 -11.22 6.85 -17.17
N ALA A 188 -11.78 6.54 -16.00
CA ALA A 188 -12.82 7.36 -15.38
C ALA A 188 -12.28 8.75 -14.96
N LEU A 189 -11.07 8.82 -14.42
CA LEU A 189 -10.40 10.08 -14.09
C LEU A 189 -10.09 10.90 -15.35
N GLU A 190 -9.60 10.26 -16.42
CA GLU A 190 -9.36 10.95 -17.70
C GLU A 190 -10.65 11.55 -18.25
N ALA A 191 -11.74 10.78 -18.27
CA ALA A 191 -13.04 11.25 -18.73
C ALA A 191 -13.55 12.44 -17.89
N ARG A 192 -13.36 12.37 -16.57
CA ARG A 192 -13.76 13.44 -15.67
C ARG A 192 -12.91 14.70 -15.85
N PHE A 193 -11.62 14.56 -16.04
CA PHE A 193 -10.72 15.68 -16.32
C PHE A 193 -11.10 16.38 -17.62
N LYS A 194 -11.41 15.61 -18.66
CA LYS A 194 -11.92 16.18 -19.93
C LYS A 194 -13.22 16.94 -19.73
N ALA A 195 -14.18 16.39 -18.98
CA ALA A 195 -15.45 17.02 -18.71
C ALA A 195 -15.30 18.34 -17.91
N LEU A 196 -14.29 18.43 -17.07
CA LEU A 196 -13.97 19.63 -16.25
C LEU A 196 -12.98 20.58 -16.94
N ASN A 197 -12.58 20.29 -18.18
CA ASN A 197 -11.55 21.03 -18.92
C ASN A 197 -10.21 21.15 -18.18
N VAL A 198 -9.83 20.13 -17.42
CA VAL A 198 -8.51 20.06 -16.78
C VAL A 198 -7.45 19.80 -17.85
N PRO A 199 -6.41 20.64 -17.98
CA PRO A 199 -5.48 20.55 -19.10
C PRO A 199 -4.38 19.50 -18.91
N VAL A 200 -4.74 18.31 -18.47
CA VAL A 200 -3.81 17.20 -18.25
C VAL A 200 -4.04 16.13 -19.30
N THR A 201 -2.96 15.74 -19.99
CA THR A 201 -2.96 14.67 -20.98
C THR A 201 -2.44 13.38 -20.35
N PHE A 202 -3.18 12.28 -20.52
CA PHE A 202 -2.78 10.95 -20.05
C PHE A 202 -2.17 10.15 -21.19
N VAL A 203 -0.96 9.63 -20.98
CA VAL A 203 -0.34 8.59 -21.80
C VAL A 203 -0.47 7.27 -21.02
N LYS A 204 -1.42 6.44 -21.43
CA LYS A 204 -1.77 5.21 -20.72
C LYS A 204 -0.91 4.04 -21.20
N VAL A 205 -0.26 3.35 -20.26
CA VAL A 205 0.59 2.19 -20.50
C VAL A 205 -0.04 0.98 -19.79
N HIS A 206 -0.15 -0.16 -20.51
CA HIS A 206 -0.74 -1.40 -19.97
C HIS A 206 -2.06 -1.15 -19.23
N ASN A 207 -2.94 -0.36 -19.83
CA ASN A 207 -4.13 0.15 -19.18
C ASN A 207 -5.30 -0.84 -19.14
N THR A 208 -5.35 -1.79 -20.08
CA THR A 208 -6.41 -2.79 -20.14
C THR A 208 -6.21 -3.85 -19.07
N PRO A 209 -7.19 -4.09 -18.18
CA PRO A 209 -7.11 -5.16 -17.21
C PRO A 209 -6.97 -6.53 -17.89
N ASP A 210 -5.98 -7.31 -17.48
CA ASP A 210 -5.74 -8.66 -18.02
C ASP A 210 -5.12 -9.56 -16.95
N GLY A 211 -5.88 -10.53 -16.47
CA GLY A 211 -5.46 -11.47 -15.43
C GLY A 211 -4.33 -12.42 -15.85
N ASN A 212 -3.95 -12.44 -17.14
CA ASN A 212 -2.77 -13.16 -17.62
C ASN A 212 -1.47 -12.38 -17.41
N PHE A 213 -1.56 -11.09 -17.07
CA PHE A 213 -0.41 -10.20 -16.91
C PHE A 213 0.61 -10.31 -18.05
N PRO A 214 0.23 -9.95 -19.30
CA PRO A 214 1.09 -10.17 -20.48
C PRO A 214 2.41 -9.39 -20.45
N ASN A 215 2.51 -8.37 -19.59
CA ASN A 215 3.71 -7.55 -19.39
C ASN A 215 4.38 -7.82 -18.04
N GLY A 216 4.10 -8.97 -17.43
CA GLY A 216 4.58 -9.34 -16.11
C GLY A 216 3.69 -8.83 -14.97
N ILE A 217 3.87 -9.40 -13.80
CA ILE A 217 3.13 -8.97 -12.59
C ILE A 217 3.66 -7.60 -12.17
N PRO A 218 2.77 -6.58 -12.05
CA PRO A 218 3.20 -5.23 -11.75
C PRO A 218 3.67 -5.10 -10.29
N ASN A 219 4.96 -4.83 -10.14
CA ASN A 219 5.59 -4.52 -8.86
C ASN A 219 6.70 -3.49 -9.06
N PRO A 220 6.37 -2.20 -9.22
CA PRO A 220 7.36 -1.15 -9.49
C PRO A 220 8.40 -0.93 -8.40
N LEU A 221 8.22 -1.54 -7.23
CA LEU A 221 9.27 -1.59 -6.20
C LEU A 221 10.52 -2.32 -6.70
N LEU A 222 10.34 -3.27 -7.61
CA LEU A 222 11.44 -4.00 -8.24
C LEU A 222 12.00 -3.21 -9.43
N PRO A 223 13.32 -3.00 -9.52
CA PRO A 223 13.94 -2.26 -10.62
C PRO A 223 13.58 -2.77 -12.02
N GLU A 224 13.47 -4.09 -12.19
CA GLU A 224 13.10 -4.75 -13.46
C GLU A 224 11.67 -4.42 -13.92
N CYS A 225 10.80 -3.94 -13.04
CA CYS A 225 9.42 -3.56 -13.38
C CYS A 225 9.26 -2.07 -13.69
N ARG A 226 10.36 -1.30 -13.81
CA ARG A 226 10.31 0.17 -13.97
C ARG A 226 10.51 0.64 -15.41
N ASP A 227 11.07 -0.18 -16.29
CA ASP A 227 11.52 0.24 -17.62
C ASP A 227 10.40 0.76 -18.50
N ASP A 228 9.24 0.11 -18.51
CA ASP A 228 8.12 0.52 -19.36
C ASP A 228 7.61 1.92 -18.99
N THR A 229 7.52 2.23 -17.71
CA THR A 229 7.12 3.57 -17.27
C THR A 229 8.19 4.60 -17.58
N ARG A 230 9.45 4.31 -17.23
CA ARG A 230 10.58 5.20 -17.52
C ARG A 230 10.69 5.54 -19.00
N ASN A 231 10.67 4.52 -19.84
CA ASN A 231 10.83 4.69 -21.29
C ASN A 231 9.67 5.49 -21.88
N ALA A 232 8.44 5.27 -21.42
CA ALA A 232 7.29 6.05 -21.86
C ALA A 232 7.39 7.53 -21.45
N VAL A 233 7.90 7.83 -20.25
CA VAL A 233 8.15 9.22 -19.82
C VAL A 233 9.14 9.91 -20.76
N ILE A 234 10.24 9.25 -21.09
CA ILE A 234 11.28 9.79 -21.97
C ILE A 234 10.75 9.94 -23.39
N GLU A 235 10.11 8.92 -23.94
CA GLU A 235 9.60 8.89 -25.31
C GLU A 235 8.55 9.98 -25.56
N HIS A 236 7.65 10.17 -24.62
CA HIS A 236 6.56 11.15 -24.74
C HIS A 236 6.89 12.53 -24.20
N GLY A 237 8.07 12.73 -23.62
CA GLY A 237 8.42 13.98 -22.95
C GLY A 237 7.43 14.34 -21.85
N ALA A 238 7.03 13.34 -21.04
CA ALA A 238 6.05 13.54 -19.99
C ALA A 238 6.64 14.28 -18.79
N ASP A 239 5.77 14.97 -18.05
CA ASP A 239 6.16 15.72 -16.85
C ASP A 239 6.33 14.81 -15.64
N MET A 240 5.66 13.67 -15.61
CA MET A 240 5.75 12.68 -14.53
C MET A 240 5.28 11.32 -15.03
N GLY A 241 5.86 10.26 -14.46
CA GLY A 241 5.39 8.89 -14.62
C GLY A 241 4.77 8.36 -13.33
N ILE A 242 3.72 7.57 -13.48
CA ILE A 242 2.97 6.95 -12.39
C ILE A 242 2.83 5.48 -12.71
N ALA A 243 3.14 4.60 -11.76
CA ALA A 243 2.93 3.16 -11.89
C ALA A 243 2.26 2.61 -10.63
N PHE A 244 1.44 1.57 -10.80
CA PHE A 244 0.72 0.90 -9.72
C PHE A 244 1.14 -0.57 -9.63
N ASP A 245 0.91 -1.17 -8.48
CA ASP A 245 0.87 -2.63 -8.35
C ASP A 245 -0.52 -3.19 -8.75
N GLY A 246 -0.70 -4.51 -8.66
CA GLY A 246 -1.85 -5.17 -9.28
C GLY A 246 -3.22 -4.74 -8.75
N ASP A 247 -3.33 -4.45 -7.47
CA ASP A 247 -4.53 -3.97 -6.79
C ASP A 247 -4.48 -2.47 -6.43
N PHE A 248 -3.50 -1.76 -6.96
CA PHE A 248 -3.23 -0.32 -6.89
C PHE A 248 -3.40 0.34 -5.50
N ASP A 249 -3.08 -0.38 -4.45
CA ASP A 249 -2.99 0.24 -3.13
C ASP A 249 -1.69 1.02 -2.94
N ARG A 250 -0.74 0.91 -3.89
CA ARG A 250 0.53 1.64 -3.92
C ARG A 250 0.71 2.42 -5.20
N CYS A 251 1.37 3.56 -5.07
CA CYS A 251 1.68 4.50 -6.14
C CYS A 251 3.19 4.75 -6.19
N PHE A 252 3.76 4.57 -7.36
CA PHE A 252 5.19 4.77 -7.62
C PHE A 252 5.37 5.88 -8.63
N LEU A 253 6.24 6.83 -8.34
CA LEU A 253 6.42 8.04 -9.13
C LEU A 253 7.80 8.08 -9.80
N PHE A 254 7.81 8.60 -11.02
CA PHE A 254 8.98 8.84 -11.85
C PHE A 254 9.00 10.30 -12.22
N ASP A 255 10.16 10.93 -12.16
CA ASP A 255 10.31 12.33 -12.53
C ASP A 255 10.25 12.56 -14.06
N GLU A 256 10.40 13.80 -14.46
CA GLU A 256 10.38 14.26 -15.86
C GLU A 256 11.52 13.67 -16.71
N LYS A 257 12.53 13.09 -16.10
CA LYS A 257 13.64 12.38 -16.76
C LYS A 257 13.46 10.87 -16.76
N GLY A 258 12.32 10.37 -16.23
CA GLY A 258 12.05 8.95 -16.08
C GLY A 258 12.78 8.31 -14.91
N GLN A 259 13.35 9.09 -14.00
CA GLN A 259 14.02 8.58 -12.82
C GLN A 259 12.98 8.18 -11.77
N PHE A 260 13.08 6.95 -11.26
CA PHE A 260 12.27 6.48 -10.15
C PHE A 260 12.59 7.28 -8.89
N ILE A 261 11.54 7.78 -8.21
CA ILE A 261 11.69 8.52 -6.96
C ILE A 261 11.33 7.58 -5.81
N GLU A 262 12.26 7.38 -4.89
CA GLU A 262 12.02 6.57 -3.70
C GLU A 262 10.83 7.12 -2.90
N GLY A 263 9.95 6.22 -2.45
CA GLY A 263 8.75 6.59 -1.69
C GLY A 263 9.06 7.43 -0.45
N TYR A 264 10.22 7.26 0.13
CA TYR A 264 10.74 8.04 1.26
C TYR A 264 10.66 9.56 1.03
N TYR A 265 11.06 10.04 -0.14
CA TYR A 265 11.03 11.46 -0.46
C TYR A 265 9.63 11.95 -0.80
N ILE A 266 8.80 11.10 -1.37
CA ILE A 266 7.39 11.39 -1.62
C ILE A 266 6.61 11.54 -0.30
N VAL A 267 6.91 10.72 0.69
CA VAL A 267 6.33 10.86 2.04
C VAL A 267 6.63 12.25 2.61
N GLY A 268 7.87 12.73 2.53
CA GLY A 268 8.22 14.08 2.99
C GLY A 268 7.49 15.19 2.22
N LEU A 269 7.40 15.06 0.90
CA LEU A 269 6.72 16.01 0.03
C LEU A 269 5.23 16.13 0.34
N LEU A 270 4.54 15.00 0.50
CA LEU A 270 3.12 14.97 0.85
C LEU A 270 2.88 15.45 2.29
N ALA A 271 3.75 15.09 3.23
CA ALA A 271 3.67 15.57 4.61
C ALA A 271 3.71 17.10 4.68
N GLU A 272 4.64 17.73 3.96
CA GLU A 272 4.71 19.19 3.85
C GLU A 272 3.43 19.79 3.28
N ALA A 273 2.91 19.23 2.17
CA ALA A 273 1.69 19.69 1.55
C ALA A 273 0.46 19.61 2.48
N PHE A 274 0.34 18.56 3.27
CA PHE A 274 -0.73 18.43 4.26
C PHE A 274 -0.57 19.42 5.41
N LEU A 275 0.66 19.67 5.88
CA LEU A 275 0.92 20.59 6.98
C LEU A 275 0.71 22.06 6.61
N GLU A 276 0.89 22.45 5.35
CA GLU A 276 0.51 23.78 4.86
C GLU A 276 -0.99 24.07 5.09
N LYS A 277 -1.83 23.05 4.92
CA LYS A 277 -3.30 23.17 5.09
C LYS A 277 -3.76 22.87 6.51
N ASN A 278 -2.97 22.12 7.28
CA ASN A 278 -3.31 21.62 8.62
C ASN A 278 -2.14 21.86 9.58
N PRO A 279 -1.88 23.12 9.98
CA PRO A 279 -0.77 23.45 10.88
C PRO A 279 -0.84 22.66 12.20
N GLY A 280 0.29 22.14 12.65
CA GLY A 280 0.39 21.38 13.89
C GLY A 280 -0.10 19.94 13.82
N ALA A 281 -0.57 19.48 12.67
CA ALA A 281 -1.04 18.10 12.50
C ALA A 281 0.08 17.07 12.71
N LYS A 282 -0.33 15.85 13.05
CA LYS A 282 0.56 14.70 13.20
C LYS A 282 0.73 13.98 11.87
N ILE A 283 1.95 13.51 11.63
CA ILE A 283 2.34 12.72 10.46
C ILE A 283 2.93 11.41 10.96
N ILE A 284 2.38 10.29 10.52
CA ILE A 284 2.92 8.96 10.83
C ILE A 284 3.97 8.58 9.81
N HIS A 285 5.07 8.00 10.27
CA HIS A 285 6.11 7.42 9.41
C HIS A 285 6.62 6.09 9.96
N ASP A 286 7.27 5.30 9.11
CA ASP A 286 7.91 4.06 9.52
C ASP A 286 9.36 4.28 9.99
N PRO A 287 10.00 3.31 10.67
CA PRO A 287 11.34 3.48 11.21
C PRO A 287 12.47 3.18 10.23
N ARG A 288 12.17 2.66 9.04
CA ARG A 288 13.21 2.23 8.08
C ARG A 288 14.08 3.39 7.63
N LEU A 289 13.46 4.48 7.18
CA LEU A 289 14.10 5.76 6.86
C LEU A 289 13.25 6.87 7.46
N SER A 290 13.86 7.75 8.25
CA SER A 290 13.08 8.68 9.08
C SER A 290 13.59 10.12 9.09
N TRP A 291 14.87 10.37 8.90
CA TRP A 291 15.45 11.69 9.11
C TRP A 291 14.89 12.77 8.18
N ASN A 292 14.71 12.44 6.88
CA ASN A 292 14.08 13.40 5.96
C ASN A 292 12.67 13.77 6.39
N THR A 293 11.86 12.78 6.74
CA THR A 293 10.47 13.00 7.16
C THR A 293 10.40 13.81 8.44
N VAL A 294 11.21 13.48 9.44
CA VAL A 294 11.25 14.20 10.73
C VAL A 294 11.67 15.65 10.51
N ASP A 295 12.69 15.89 9.68
CA ASP A 295 13.17 17.23 9.37
C ASP A 295 12.11 18.08 8.68
N VAL A 296 11.49 17.57 7.62
CA VAL A 296 10.42 18.24 6.87
C VAL A 296 9.20 18.53 7.75
N VAL A 297 8.74 17.55 8.49
CA VAL A 297 7.55 17.67 9.34
C VAL A 297 7.79 18.68 10.47
N SER A 298 8.94 18.64 11.11
CA SER A 298 9.29 19.57 12.18
C SER A 298 9.45 21.00 11.65
N ALA A 299 10.10 21.17 10.51
CA ALA A 299 10.25 22.47 9.86
C ALA A 299 8.91 23.10 9.44
N ALA A 300 7.95 22.26 9.03
CA ALA A 300 6.59 22.68 8.68
C ALA A 300 5.65 22.87 9.89
N GLY A 301 6.16 22.74 11.11
CA GLY A 301 5.40 22.93 12.35
C GLY A 301 4.48 21.78 12.72
N GLY A 302 4.66 20.60 12.12
CA GLY A 302 3.93 19.39 12.45
C GLY A 302 4.62 18.54 13.51
N THR A 303 4.00 17.43 13.87
CA THR A 303 4.53 16.45 14.82
C THR A 303 4.78 15.12 14.12
N PRO A 304 6.04 14.68 13.94
CA PRO A 304 6.34 13.37 13.41
C PRO A 304 6.10 12.30 14.49
N VAL A 305 5.43 11.22 14.11
CA VAL A 305 5.13 10.09 15.00
C VAL A 305 5.55 8.79 14.32
N MET A 306 6.45 8.06 14.94
CA MET A 306 6.93 6.79 14.41
C MET A 306 5.93 5.68 14.73
N SER A 307 5.71 4.79 13.77
CA SER A 307 4.95 3.56 13.92
C SER A 307 5.77 2.37 13.47
N LYS A 308 5.42 1.20 13.96
CA LYS A 308 5.91 -0.05 13.41
C LYS A 308 5.51 -0.17 11.92
N THR A 309 6.38 -0.77 11.11
CA THR A 309 6.13 -1.02 9.69
C THR A 309 4.95 -1.98 9.49
N GLY A 310 4.13 -1.70 8.49
CA GLY A 310 2.99 -2.53 8.11
C GLY A 310 1.67 -1.78 8.16
N HIS A 311 0.86 -1.97 7.12
CA HIS A 311 -0.35 -1.17 6.91
C HIS A 311 -1.34 -1.22 8.09
N ALA A 312 -1.49 -2.37 8.75
CA ALA A 312 -2.39 -2.49 9.89
C ALA A 312 -1.92 -1.65 11.09
N PHE A 313 -0.61 -1.65 11.39
CA PHE A 313 -0.04 -0.85 12.48
C PHE A 313 -0.12 0.65 12.18
N ILE A 314 0.22 1.05 10.96
CA ILE A 314 0.14 2.46 10.55
C ILE A 314 -1.29 2.98 10.66
N LYS A 315 -2.28 2.23 10.16
CA LYS A 315 -3.70 2.61 10.21
C LYS A 315 -4.21 2.76 11.64
N GLU A 316 -3.87 1.84 12.53
CA GLU A 316 -4.24 1.97 13.95
C GLU A 316 -3.54 3.16 14.61
N ARG A 317 -2.24 3.35 14.35
CA ARG A 317 -1.50 4.49 14.89
C ARG A 317 -2.06 5.83 14.40
N MET A 318 -2.47 5.91 13.14
CA MET A 318 -3.15 7.09 12.61
C MET A 318 -4.46 7.40 13.34
N ARG A 319 -5.25 6.37 13.66
CA ARG A 319 -6.50 6.54 14.40
C ARG A 319 -6.26 7.00 15.84
N GLU A 320 -5.31 6.39 16.53
CA GLU A 320 -4.93 6.74 17.89
C GLU A 320 -4.46 8.20 18.00
N GLU A 321 -3.68 8.65 17.04
CA GLU A 321 -3.08 9.98 17.02
C GLU A 321 -3.92 11.03 16.29
N ASP A 322 -5.00 10.64 15.62
CA ASP A 322 -5.76 11.48 14.65
C ASP A 322 -4.82 12.16 13.65
N ALA A 323 -3.88 11.38 13.11
CA ALA A 323 -2.90 11.90 12.17
C ALA A 323 -3.55 12.21 10.82
N ILE A 324 -3.17 13.34 10.21
CA ILE A 324 -3.74 13.77 8.92
C ILE A 324 -3.26 12.91 7.75
N TYR A 325 -2.02 12.47 7.82
CA TYR A 325 -1.32 11.72 6.79
C TYR A 325 -0.31 10.78 7.42
N GLY A 326 -0.08 9.66 6.77
CA GLY A 326 0.99 8.73 7.10
C GLY A 326 1.61 8.17 5.84
N GLY A 327 2.88 7.81 5.89
CA GLY A 327 3.57 7.25 4.75
C GLY A 327 4.62 6.21 5.12
N GLU A 328 4.79 5.25 4.24
CA GLU A 328 5.87 4.27 4.27
C GLU A 328 6.78 4.41 3.06
N MET A 329 8.06 4.16 3.23
CA MET A 329 9.01 4.18 2.12
C MET A 329 8.68 3.18 1.01
N SER A 330 7.88 2.16 1.30
CA SER A 330 7.38 1.15 0.35
C SER A 330 6.24 1.63 -0.54
N ALA A 331 6.01 2.95 -0.61
CA ALA A 331 4.98 3.60 -1.42
C ALA A 331 3.53 3.36 -0.96
N HIS A 332 3.32 3.02 0.32
CA HIS A 332 2.02 3.11 0.96
C HIS A 332 1.83 4.51 1.54
N HIS A 333 0.70 5.15 1.21
CA HIS A 333 0.32 6.47 1.69
C HIS A 333 -1.08 6.41 2.26
N TYR A 334 -1.26 6.91 3.49
CA TYR A 334 -2.46 6.79 4.30
C TYR A 334 -3.05 8.17 4.57
N PHE A 335 -4.38 8.28 4.51
CA PHE A 335 -5.06 9.57 4.58
C PHE A 335 -6.19 9.52 5.60
N ARG A 336 -6.22 10.45 6.55
CA ARG A 336 -7.29 10.54 7.55
C ARG A 336 -8.67 10.56 6.91
N ASP A 337 -8.84 11.39 5.90
CA ASP A 337 -10.14 11.57 5.24
C ASP A 337 -10.50 10.42 4.27
N PHE A 338 -9.61 9.45 4.15
CA PHE A 338 -9.84 8.14 3.51
C PHE A 338 -9.96 7.01 4.56
N ALA A 339 -10.62 7.29 5.67
CA ALA A 339 -10.76 6.39 6.82
C ALA A 339 -9.42 5.87 7.35
N TYR A 340 -8.37 6.69 7.31
CA TYR A 340 -6.99 6.35 7.68
C TYR A 340 -6.38 5.21 6.86
N CYS A 341 -6.96 4.90 5.71
CA CYS A 341 -6.51 3.84 4.83
C CYS A 341 -5.51 4.35 3.78
N ASP A 342 -4.80 3.40 3.20
CA ASP A 342 -3.89 3.64 2.09
C ASP A 342 -4.64 3.78 0.77
N SER A 343 -4.06 4.57 -0.13
CA SER A 343 -4.54 4.78 -1.48
C SER A 343 -3.37 4.94 -2.45
N GLY A 344 -3.47 4.32 -3.61
CA GLY A 344 -2.56 4.55 -4.73
C GLY A 344 -3.00 5.71 -5.62
N MET A 345 -4.29 6.03 -5.67
CA MET A 345 -4.81 7.11 -6.53
C MET A 345 -4.62 8.51 -5.96
N ILE A 346 -4.76 8.69 -4.66
CA ILE A 346 -4.66 10.01 -4.01
C ILE A 346 -3.25 10.62 -4.14
N PRO A 347 -2.14 9.88 -3.93
CA PRO A 347 -0.80 10.47 -3.94
C PRO A 347 -0.43 11.18 -5.24
N TRP A 348 -0.65 10.55 -6.40
CA TRP A 348 -0.25 11.15 -7.66
C TRP A 348 -1.13 12.35 -8.04
N LEU A 349 -2.40 12.36 -7.65
CA LEU A 349 -3.28 13.52 -7.84
C LEU A 349 -2.75 14.72 -7.04
N LEU A 350 -2.39 14.52 -5.78
CA LEU A 350 -1.82 15.55 -4.92
C LEU A 350 -0.46 16.04 -5.43
N VAL A 351 0.42 15.14 -5.86
CA VAL A 351 1.72 15.53 -6.40
C VAL A 351 1.56 16.30 -7.71
N THR A 352 0.64 15.89 -8.58
CA THR A 352 0.35 16.62 -9.84
C THR A 352 -0.11 18.06 -9.56
N GLU A 353 -1.03 18.26 -8.62
CA GLU A 353 -1.44 19.59 -8.17
C GLU A 353 -0.25 20.40 -7.64
N LEU A 354 0.61 19.75 -6.86
CA LEU A 354 1.77 20.39 -6.25
C LEU A 354 2.78 20.88 -7.30
N LEU A 355 3.03 20.08 -8.36
CA LEU A 355 3.86 20.51 -9.51
C LEU A 355 3.31 21.80 -10.14
N CYS A 356 1.99 21.87 -10.29
CA CYS A 356 1.31 23.04 -10.86
C CYS A 356 1.40 24.26 -9.94
N LEU A 357 1.16 24.08 -8.65
CA LEU A 357 1.19 25.17 -7.66
C LEU A 357 2.60 25.75 -7.49
N LYS A 358 3.61 24.92 -7.45
CA LYS A 358 5.00 25.34 -7.26
C LYS A 358 5.69 25.74 -8.56
N GLY A 359 5.14 25.36 -9.71
CA GLY A 359 5.74 25.60 -11.01
C GLY A 359 7.11 24.94 -11.17
N GLN A 360 7.30 23.78 -10.54
CA GLN A 360 8.53 22.99 -10.53
C GLN A 360 8.27 21.58 -11.03
N THR A 361 9.32 20.93 -11.56
CA THR A 361 9.27 19.50 -11.89
C THR A 361 9.38 18.65 -10.62
N LEU A 362 9.00 17.37 -10.72
CA LEU A 362 9.14 16.46 -9.58
C LEU A 362 10.61 16.29 -9.18
N GLY A 363 11.53 16.17 -10.16
CA GLY A 363 12.95 16.10 -9.88
C GLY A 363 13.47 17.32 -9.14
N GLU A 364 13.01 18.53 -9.48
CA GLU A 364 13.36 19.75 -8.77
C GLU A 364 12.83 19.77 -7.33
N LEU A 365 11.58 19.32 -7.11
CA LEU A 365 10.95 19.31 -5.79
C LEU A 365 11.67 18.38 -4.79
N VAL A 366 12.25 17.27 -5.25
CA VAL A 366 12.88 16.28 -4.37
C VAL A 366 14.41 16.39 -4.31
N ARG A 367 15.05 17.13 -5.23
CA ARG A 367 16.51 17.21 -5.37
C ARG A 367 17.22 17.58 -4.09
N ASP A 368 16.80 18.65 -3.44
CA ASP A 368 17.46 19.14 -2.23
C ASP A 368 17.28 18.18 -1.07
N ARG A 369 16.15 17.51 -1.00
CA ARG A 369 15.85 16.51 0.04
C ARG A 369 16.68 15.23 -0.17
N MET A 370 16.83 14.78 -1.41
CA MET A 370 17.69 13.63 -1.76
C MET A 370 19.17 13.92 -1.44
N ALA A 371 19.62 15.17 -1.68
CA ALA A 371 20.97 15.60 -1.34
C ALA A 371 21.17 15.73 0.18
N ALA A 372 20.17 16.24 0.90
CA ALA A 372 20.23 16.43 2.36
C ALA A 372 20.21 15.10 3.13
N PHE A 373 19.48 14.10 2.62
CA PHE A 373 19.35 12.78 3.24
C PHE A 373 19.45 11.66 2.21
N PRO A 374 20.67 11.42 1.67
CA PRO A 374 20.87 10.29 0.76
C PRO A 374 20.57 8.96 1.47
N ALA A 375 19.89 8.08 0.77
CA ALA A 375 19.43 6.79 1.28
C ALA A 375 19.81 5.64 0.36
N SER A 376 20.03 4.46 0.94
CA SER A 376 20.39 3.24 0.20
C SER A 376 19.21 2.64 -0.58
N GLY A 377 17.98 2.98 -0.21
CA GLY A 377 16.83 2.14 -0.50
C GLY A 377 16.85 0.86 0.32
N GLU A 378 15.81 0.03 0.20
CA GLU A 378 15.74 -1.25 0.91
C GLU A 378 16.61 -2.31 0.22
N ILE A 379 17.53 -2.90 0.96
CA ILE A 379 18.43 -3.96 0.49
C ILE A 379 18.05 -5.26 1.20
N ASN A 380 17.69 -6.27 0.42
CA ASN A 380 17.30 -7.58 0.91
C ASN A 380 18.48 -8.55 0.85
N SER A 381 18.72 -9.26 1.96
CA SER A 381 19.72 -10.32 2.05
C SER A 381 19.06 -11.60 2.54
N THR A 382 19.19 -12.69 1.77
CA THR A 382 18.74 -14.02 2.20
C THR A 382 19.85 -14.66 3.02
N LEU A 383 19.56 -14.98 4.28
CA LEU A 383 20.54 -15.50 5.25
C LEU A 383 20.02 -16.78 5.89
N ALA A 384 20.91 -17.71 6.20
CA ALA A 384 20.54 -18.94 6.91
C ALA A 384 20.07 -18.66 8.34
N GLU A 385 20.74 -17.74 9.04
CA GLU A 385 20.49 -17.40 10.45
C GLU A 385 20.29 -15.87 10.60
N PRO A 386 19.12 -15.33 10.21
CA PRO A 386 18.85 -13.89 10.26
C PRO A 386 19.07 -13.26 11.62
N ALA A 387 18.63 -13.92 12.70
CA ALA A 387 18.74 -13.39 14.05
C ALA A 387 20.19 -13.24 14.53
N GLU A 388 21.05 -14.21 14.20
CA GLU A 388 22.48 -14.16 14.55
C GLU A 388 23.21 -13.07 13.76
N ALA A 389 22.87 -12.92 12.47
CA ALA A 389 23.43 -11.87 11.63
C ALA A 389 23.07 -10.47 12.14
N ILE A 390 21.82 -10.25 12.53
CA ILE A 390 21.36 -8.98 13.13
C ILE A 390 22.10 -8.72 14.45
N ALA A 391 22.20 -9.73 15.31
CA ALA A 391 22.91 -9.60 16.59
C ALA A 391 24.40 -9.25 16.41
N ARG A 392 25.06 -9.79 15.38
CA ARG A 392 26.44 -9.48 15.04
C ARG A 392 26.61 -8.01 14.63
N VAL A 393 25.73 -7.50 13.78
CA VAL A 393 25.71 -6.08 13.39
C VAL A 393 25.44 -5.19 14.60
N GLU A 394 24.46 -5.53 15.42
CA GLU A 394 24.17 -4.80 16.65
C GLU A 394 25.38 -4.71 17.57
N GLN A 395 26.03 -5.83 17.85
CA GLN A 395 27.19 -5.89 18.73
C GLN A 395 28.35 -5.02 18.20
N HIS A 396 28.54 -4.99 16.88
CA HIS A 396 29.62 -4.21 16.25
C HIS A 396 29.39 -2.71 16.41
N PHE A 397 28.16 -2.23 16.27
CA PHE A 397 27.86 -0.79 16.21
C PHE A 397 27.34 -0.20 17.52
N ALA A 398 26.85 -1.01 18.46
CA ALA A 398 26.16 -0.53 19.67
C ALA A 398 27.01 0.44 20.51
N ILE A 399 28.32 0.21 20.61
CA ILE A 399 29.21 1.03 21.45
C ILE A 399 29.34 2.48 20.95
N HIS A 400 29.08 2.72 19.67
CA HIS A 400 29.19 4.04 19.05
C HIS A 400 27.84 4.67 18.72
N ALA A 401 26.73 3.96 18.94
CA ALA A 401 25.40 4.46 18.67
C ALA A 401 25.00 5.54 19.68
N LEU A 402 24.46 6.64 19.17
CA LEU A 402 23.86 7.69 19.98
C LEU A 402 22.44 7.30 20.44
N GLU A 403 21.74 6.55 19.61
CA GLU A 403 20.38 6.09 19.85
C GLU A 403 20.21 4.68 19.28
N ILE A 404 19.49 3.84 20.02
CA ILE A 404 19.08 2.50 19.61
C ILE A 404 17.58 2.39 19.80
N ASP A 405 16.85 2.16 18.72
CA ASP A 405 15.40 1.99 18.71
C ASP A 405 15.04 0.57 18.24
N ARG A 406 14.03 -0.03 18.88
CA ARG A 406 13.58 -1.41 18.61
C ARG A 406 12.09 -1.47 18.24
N THR A 407 11.57 -0.39 17.73
CA THR A 407 10.15 -0.33 17.29
C THR A 407 9.87 -1.37 16.22
N ASP A 408 10.78 -1.54 15.25
CA ASP A 408 10.68 -2.58 14.22
C ASP A 408 12.09 -3.03 13.81
N GLY A 409 12.48 -4.21 14.23
CA GLY A 409 13.85 -4.66 14.13
C GLY A 409 14.78 -3.85 15.02
N ILE A 410 15.91 -3.42 14.49
CA ILE A 410 16.84 -2.54 15.19
C ILE A 410 17.19 -1.34 14.31
N SER A 411 17.04 -0.16 14.87
CA SER A 411 17.55 1.09 14.30
C SER A 411 18.65 1.63 15.18
N MET A 412 19.75 2.04 14.57
CA MET A 412 20.85 2.70 15.26
C MET A 412 21.18 4.00 14.59
N ALA A 413 21.29 5.07 15.38
CA ALA A 413 21.64 6.40 14.91
C ALA A 413 23.01 6.84 15.43
N PHE A 414 23.77 7.48 14.56
CA PHE A 414 25.08 8.07 14.79
C PHE A 414 25.04 9.54 14.39
N PRO A 415 26.07 10.34 14.66
CA PRO A 415 25.99 11.78 14.36
C PRO A 415 25.63 12.12 12.92
N GLN A 416 26.14 11.37 11.92
CA GLN A 416 26.02 11.67 10.51
C GLN A 416 25.29 10.61 9.67
N TRP A 417 24.91 9.49 10.26
CA TRP A 417 24.24 8.39 9.56
C TRP A 417 23.40 7.55 10.51
N ARG A 418 22.49 6.77 9.96
CA ARG A 418 21.71 5.78 10.68
C ARG A 418 21.36 4.61 9.78
N PHE A 419 20.97 3.51 10.40
CA PHE A 419 20.40 2.36 9.69
C PHE A 419 19.21 1.79 10.45
N ASN A 420 18.36 1.06 9.72
CA ASN A 420 17.39 0.11 10.24
C ASN A 420 17.66 -1.25 9.64
N LEU A 421 17.64 -2.27 10.47
CA LEU A 421 17.86 -3.65 10.10
C LEU A 421 16.78 -4.52 10.73
N ARG A 422 16.02 -5.25 9.90
CA ARG A 422 14.92 -6.08 10.37
C ARG A 422 14.85 -7.41 9.63
N SER A 423 14.37 -8.46 10.30
CA SER A 423 14.05 -9.72 9.66
C SER A 423 12.63 -9.69 9.06
N SER A 424 12.44 -10.44 7.98
CA SER A 424 11.09 -10.73 7.50
C SER A 424 10.41 -11.72 8.46
N ASN A 425 9.10 -11.57 8.64
CA ASN A 425 8.31 -12.50 9.46
C ASN A 425 7.94 -13.80 8.72
N THR A 426 8.16 -13.84 7.41
CA THR A 426 7.68 -14.93 6.54
C THR A 426 8.78 -15.63 5.76
N GLU A 427 9.94 -15.00 5.63
CA GLU A 427 11.04 -15.47 4.79
C GLU A 427 12.39 -15.31 5.53
N PRO A 428 13.43 -16.11 5.24
CA PRO A 428 14.75 -15.95 5.82
C PRO A 428 15.51 -14.77 5.20
N VAL A 429 14.86 -13.60 5.20
CA VAL A 429 15.35 -12.36 4.59
C VAL A 429 15.55 -11.31 5.66
N VAL A 430 16.70 -10.67 5.61
CA VAL A 430 17.02 -9.45 6.38
C VAL A 430 16.96 -8.25 5.45
N ARG A 431 16.34 -7.18 5.92
CA ARG A 431 16.12 -5.95 5.17
C ARG A 431 16.87 -4.79 5.81
N LEU A 432 17.77 -4.19 5.03
CA LEU A 432 18.61 -3.09 5.44
C LEU A 432 18.21 -1.80 4.76
N ASN A 433 18.13 -0.71 5.54
CA ASN A 433 18.01 0.65 5.05
C ASN A 433 19.05 1.52 5.75
N VAL A 434 19.79 2.32 4.98
CA VAL A 434 20.84 3.24 5.47
C VAL A 434 20.58 4.62 4.93
N GLU A 435 20.74 5.64 5.77
CA GLU A 435 20.71 7.04 5.38
C GLU A 435 21.77 7.87 6.08
N SER A 436 22.15 8.99 5.48
CA SER A 436 23.14 9.90 6.05
C SER A 436 22.68 11.37 5.94
N ARG A 437 23.42 12.26 6.59
CA ARG A 437 23.24 13.72 6.49
C ARG A 437 24.19 14.27 5.44
N ALA A 438 23.67 14.59 4.26
CA ALA A 438 24.38 15.23 3.14
C ALA A 438 25.71 14.56 2.74
N ASP A 439 25.83 13.25 2.96
CA ASP A 439 27.08 12.51 2.70
C ASP A 439 26.75 11.14 2.06
N THR A 440 26.64 11.13 0.73
CA THR A 440 26.37 9.92 -0.04
C THR A 440 27.50 8.90 0.10
N ALA A 441 28.75 9.35 0.13
CA ALA A 441 29.90 8.43 0.25
C ALA A 441 29.92 7.72 1.60
N LEU A 442 29.57 8.44 2.68
CA LEU A 442 29.42 7.82 4.01
C LEU A 442 28.28 6.79 4.02
N MET A 443 27.12 7.13 3.46
CA MET A 443 25.98 6.21 3.36
C MET A 443 26.36 4.93 2.62
N GLU A 444 27.02 5.04 1.48
CA GLU A 444 27.47 3.91 0.68
C GLU A 444 28.52 3.05 1.42
N ALA A 445 29.49 3.69 2.09
CA ALA A 445 30.51 3.00 2.87
C ALA A 445 29.90 2.20 4.02
N ARG A 446 29.00 2.81 4.79
CA ARG A 446 28.32 2.13 5.91
C ARG A 446 27.39 1.02 5.45
N THR A 447 26.74 1.18 4.31
CA THR A 447 25.95 0.13 3.67
C THR A 447 26.83 -1.10 3.39
N LYS A 448 28.00 -0.89 2.79
CA LYS A 448 28.96 -1.98 2.52
C LYS A 448 29.47 -2.65 3.79
N ASP A 449 29.79 -1.87 4.82
CA ASP A 449 30.25 -2.38 6.12
C ASP A 449 29.19 -3.32 6.74
N ILE A 450 27.91 -2.89 6.76
CA ILE A 450 26.83 -3.70 7.32
C ILE A 450 26.60 -4.97 6.49
N LEU A 451 26.55 -4.86 5.17
CA LEU A 451 26.41 -6.03 4.30
C LEU A 451 27.55 -7.05 4.47
N ALA A 452 28.78 -6.58 4.68
CA ALA A 452 29.91 -7.45 4.96
C ALA A 452 29.75 -8.21 6.30
N LEU A 453 29.21 -7.53 7.33
CA LEU A 453 28.92 -8.17 8.62
C LEU A 453 27.76 -9.16 8.55
N LEU A 454 26.75 -8.90 7.73
CA LEU A 454 25.61 -9.80 7.53
C LEU A 454 26.03 -11.11 6.87
N ASN A 455 27.05 -11.09 6.02
CA ASN A 455 27.51 -12.24 5.22
C ASN A 455 28.69 -13.01 5.87
N GLN A 456 29.07 -12.67 7.09
CA GLN A 456 30.04 -13.44 7.88
C GLN A 456 29.35 -14.62 8.57
#